data_51690e4cd4b6ff114bf3ed062d719b93
#
_entry.id   51690e4cd4b6ff114bf3ed062d719b93
#
_cell.length_a   1.000
_cell.length_b   1.000
_cell.length_c   1.000
_cell.angle_alpha   90.00
_cell.angle_beta   90.00
_cell.angle_gamma   90.00
#
_symmetry.space_group_name_H-M   'P 1'
#
loop_
_entity.id
_entity.type
_entity.pdbx_description
1 polymer ?
#
loop_
_entity_poly.entity_id
_entity_poly.type
_entity_poly.pdbx_seq_one_letter_code
_entity_poly.pdbx_strand_id
1 'polypeptide(L)'
;MAIKVGINGFGRIGRMAFRAIAKDFPGIEVVAINDLLEPDYLAYMLKYDSVHGNFKGDIAVDGNNLVVNGKKIRLTAEKDPANLKWNEAGADIVLECTGFFLDDESCQAHIKAGARKVVMSAPSKDKTPMFVYGVNHSTYAGQAIVSAASCTTNCLAPVAKVLNDNWGIKRGLMTTVHAATATQKTVDGPSKKDWRGGRGILENIIPSSTGAAKAVGVVLPELNGKLTGMAFRVPTSDVSVVDLTVELNKEAKYADICAAMKAASQSGDISKTLGYTDEKVVSTDFRGNGYSSIFDAEAGIALDGTFVKVVAWYDNEYGYTCNMLRFVEHVAK
;
A
#
# COMPACT_ATOMS: atom_id res chain seq x y z
N MET A 1 -6.85 -18.67 16.70
CA MET A 1 -7.60 -18.98 15.45
C MET A 1 -7.06 -18.07 14.37
N ALA A 2 -7.00 -18.54 13.12
CA ALA A 2 -6.57 -17.68 12.00
C ALA A 2 -7.61 -16.57 11.73
N ILE A 3 -7.14 -15.40 11.33
CA ILE A 3 -7.96 -14.28 10.90
C ILE A 3 -8.50 -14.62 9.51
N LYS A 4 -9.82 -14.75 9.36
CA LYS A 4 -10.45 -15.11 8.09
C LYS A 4 -10.79 -13.87 7.29
N VAL A 5 -10.24 -13.78 6.07
CA VAL A 5 -10.43 -12.63 5.19
C VAL A 5 -11.13 -13.00 3.89
N GLY A 6 -11.99 -12.10 3.43
CA GLY A 6 -12.50 -12.05 2.07
C GLY A 6 -11.73 -11.00 1.25
N ILE A 7 -11.52 -11.25 -0.03
CA ILE A 7 -10.89 -10.28 -0.95
C ILE A 7 -11.94 -9.87 -1.98
N ASN A 8 -12.26 -8.59 -2.04
CA ASN A 8 -13.11 -8.03 -3.10
C ASN A 8 -12.22 -7.33 -4.14
N GLY A 9 -12.16 -7.89 -5.36
CA GLY A 9 -11.25 -7.48 -6.42
C GLY A 9 -9.91 -8.23 -6.39
N PHE A 10 -9.72 -9.10 -7.37
CA PHE A 10 -8.50 -9.92 -7.51
C PHE A 10 -7.55 -9.36 -8.58
N GLY A 11 -7.49 -8.02 -8.64
CA GLY A 11 -6.52 -7.25 -9.43
C GLY A 11 -5.10 -7.34 -8.84
N ARG A 12 -4.22 -6.38 -9.16
CA ARG A 12 -2.83 -6.38 -8.66
C ARG A 12 -2.77 -6.53 -7.14
N ILE A 13 -3.44 -5.64 -6.40
CA ILE A 13 -3.34 -5.60 -4.92
C ILE A 13 -4.02 -6.82 -4.29
N GLY A 14 -5.20 -7.24 -4.77
CA GLY A 14 -5.86 -8.44 -4.26
C GLY A 14 -5.01 -9.71 -4.42
N ARG A 15 -4.35 -9.87 -5.58
CA ARG A 15 -3.41 -10.99 -5.81
C ARG A 15 -2.14 -10.87 -4.96
N MET A 16 -1.61 -9.67 -4.78
CA MET A 16 -0.45 -9.47 -3.89
C MET A 16 -0.81 -9.75 -2.44
N ALA A 17 -2.01 -9.34 -1.97
CA ALA A 17 -2.51 -9.70 -0.65
C ALA A 17 -2.57 -11.22 -0.47
N PHE A 18 -3.12 -11.93 -1.46
CA PHE A 18 -3.14 -13.40 -1.43
C PHE A 18 -1.73 -14.00 -1.37
N ARG A 19 -0.81 -13.54 -2.22
CA ARG A 19 0.57 -14.03 -2.28
C ARG A 19 1.34 -13.74 -0.99
N ALA A 20 1.17 -12.54 -0.42
CA ALA A 20 1.79 -12.16 0.84
C ALA A 20 1.25 -12.99 2.01
N ILE A 21 -0.08 -13.21 2.06
CA ILE A 21 -0.71 -14.09 3.07
C ILE A 21 -0.13 -15.50 2.99
N ALA A 22 -0.06 -16.07 1.80
CA ALA A 22 0.44 -17.43 1.61
C ALA A 22 1.93 -17.59 2.00
N LYS A 23 2.73 -16.52 1.89
CA LYS A 23 4.16 -16.54 2.14
C LYS A 23 4.54 -16.08 3.55
N ASP A 24 4.03 -14.93 3.98
CA ASP A 24 4.58 -14.19 5.12
C ASP A 24 3.59 -13.96 6.28
N PHE A 25 2.28 -14.25 6.09
CA PHE A 25 1.23 -14.00 7.08
C PHE A 25 0.43 -15.27 7.43
N PRO A 26 1.04 -16.27 8.07
CA PRO A 26 0.38 -17.55 8.38
C PRO A 26 -0.78 -17.41 9.36
N GLY A 27 -0.89 -16.29 10.06
CA GLY A 27 -2.02 -15.96 10.96
C GLY A 27 -3.29 -15.51 10.22
N ILE A 28 -3.23 -15.28 8.90
CA ILE A 28 -4.36 -14.86 8.07
C ILE A 28 -4.73 -15.97 7.09
N GLU A 29 -6.02 -16.17 6.86
CA GLU A 29 -6.55 -17.14 5.92
C GLU A 29 -7.55 -16.48 4.96
N VAL A 30 -7.32 -16.63 3.65
CA VAL A 30 -8.28 -16.21 2.63
C VAL A 30 -9.35 -17.29 2.47
N VAL A 31 -10.60 -16.96 2.73
CA VAL A 31 -11.74 -17.90 2.66
C VAL A 31 -12.67 -17.64 1.48
N ALA A 32 -12.65 -16.42 0.92
CA ALA A 32 -13.43 -16.07 -0.25
C ALA A 32 -12.76 -14.97 -1.08
N ILE A 33 -12.99 -15.00 -2.37
CA ILE A 33 -12.55 -13.97 -3.33
C ILE A 33 -13.75 -13.64 -4.23
N ASN A 34 -13.96 -12.35 -4.46
CA ASN A 34 -14.90 -11.86 -5.46
C ASN A 34 -14.14 -11.15 -6.58
N ASP A 35 -14.38 -11.57 -7.80
CA ASP A 35 -13.94 -10.89 -9.02
C ASP A 35 -14.87 -11.26 -10.17
N LEU A 36 -15.00 -10.41 -11.19
CA LEU A 36 -15.93 -10.62 -12.29
C LEU A 36 -15.39 -11.55 -13.39
N LEU A 37 -14.18 -12.07 -13.21
CA LEU A 37 -13.51 -12.97 -14.15
C LEU A 37 -13.77 -14.45 -13.82
N GLU A 38 -13.63 -15.31 -14.82
CA GLU A 38 -13.83 -16.75 -14.70
C GLU A 38 -12.79 -17.41 -13.76
N PRO A 39 -13.16 -18.46 -13.02
CA PRO A 39 -12.28 -19.14 -12.06
C PRO A 39 -10.93 -19.59 -12.63
N ASP A 40 -10.92 -20.18 -13.85
CA ASP A 40 -9.69 -20.64 -14.49
C ASP A 40 -8.74 -19.47 -14.81
N TYR A 41 -9.29 -18.31 -15.17
CA TYR A 41 -8.49 -17.12 -15.45
C TYR A 41 -7.95 -16.50 -14.16
N LEU A 42 -8.71 -16.53 -13.06
CA LEU A 42 -8.22 -16.11 -11.74
C LEU A 42 -7.07 -17.01 -11.26
N ALA A 43 -7.19 -18.33 -11.45
CA ALA A 43 -6.12 -19.29 -11.16
C ALA A 43 -4.86 -19.02 -12.01
N TYR A 44 -5.03 -18.77 -13.31
CA TYR A 44 -3.94 -18.41 -14.21
C TYR A 44 -3.22 -17.13 -13.75
N MET A 45 -3.97 -16.06 -13.45
CA MET A 45 -3.39 -14.79 -12.99
C MET A 45 -2.73 -14.89 -11.62
N LEU A 46 -3.18 -15.76 -10.73
CA LEU A 46 -2.49 -16.02 -9.46
C LEU A 46 -1.18 -16.76 -9.70
N LYS A 47 -1.19 -17.74 -10.63
CA LYS A 47 -0.03 -18.59 -10.92
C LYS A 47 1.11 -17.80 -11.55
N TYR A 48 0.82 -16.96 -12.53
CA TYR A 48 1.82 -16.27 -13.34
C TYR A 48 1.79 -14.76 -13.07
N ASP A 49 2.95 -14.18 -12.81
CA ASP A 49 3.11 -12.75 -12.62
C ASP A 49 4.43 -12.27 -13.21
N SER A 50 4.37 -11.26 -14.07
CA SER A 50 5.56 -10.75 -14.78
C SER A 50 6.54 -10.01 -13.87
N VAL A 51 6.06 -9.50 -12.72
CA VAL A 51 6.86 -8.73 -11.77
C VAL A 51 7.39 -9.62 -10.65
N HIS A 52 6.49 -10.40 -10.02
CA HIS A 52 6.79 -11.20 -8.83
C HIS A 52 7.02 -12.69 -9.14
N GLY A 53 7.03 -13.07 -10.42
CA GLY A 53 7.28 -14.44 -10.86
C GLY A 53 6.14 -15.42 -10.54
N ASN A 54 6.39 -16.70 -10.74
CA ASN A 54 5.39 -17.73 -10.52
C ASN A 54 5.06 -17.91 -9.04
N PHE A 55 3.78 -18.11 -8.74
CA PHE A 55 3.33 -18.47 -7.40
C PHE A 55 3.99 -19.79 -6.94
N LYS A 56 4.47 -19.80 -5.71
CA LYS A 56 5.11 -20.98 -5.11
C LYS A 56 4.08 -21.78 -4.35
N GLY A 57 3.43 -22.73 -5.03
CA GLY A 57 2.40 -23.61 -4.46
C GLY A 57 1.50 -24.18 -5.54
N ASP A 58 0.63 -25.11 -5.13
CA ASP A 58 -0.32 -25.78 -6.00
C ASP A 58 -1.58 -24.93 -6.16
N ILE A 59 -2.06 -24.77 -7.38
CA ILE A 59 -3.28 -24.05 -7.73
C ILE A 59 -4.14 -24.94 -8.62
N ALA A 60 -5.39 -25.12 -8.23
CA ALA A 60 -6.41 -25.82 -9.01
C ALA A 60 -7.76 -25.09 -8.92
N VAL A 61 -8.68 -25.43 -9.79
CA VAL A 61 -10.07 -24.98 -9.77
C VAL A 61 -10.97 -26.19 -9.54
N ASP A 62 -11.94 -26.05 -8.64
CA ASP A 62 -12.94 -27.06 -8.32
C ASP A 62 -14.32 -26.38 -8.30
N GLY A 63 -15.01 -26.42 -9.43
CA GLY A 63 -16.27 -25.66 -9.65
C GLY A 63 -16.05 -24.16 -9.42
N ASN A 64 -16.83 -23.59 -8.51
CA ASN A 64 -16.71 -22.17 -8.12
C ASN A 64 -15.75 -21.97 -6.94
N ASN A 65 -14.71 -22.80 -6.83
CA ASN A 65 -13.69 -22.63 -5.80
C ASN A 65 -12.29 -22.61 -6.42
N LEU A 66 -11.47 -21.70 -5.92
CA LEU A 66 -10.03 -21.78 -6.11
C LEU A 66 -9.47 -22.70 -5.01
N VAL A 67 -8.65 -23.68 -5.41
CA VAL A 67 -7.97 -24.58 -4.46
C VAL A 67 -6.49 -24.23 -4.47
N VAL A 68 -5.97 -23.73 -3.35
CA VAL A 68 -4.56 -23.38 -3.24
C VAL A 68 -3.94 -24.12 -2.08
N ASN A 69 -2.89 -24.91 -2.34
CA ASN A 69 -2.22 -25.73 -1.35
C ASN A 69 -3.22 -26.63 -0.57
N GLY A 70 -4.22 -27.18 -1.30
CA GLY A 70 -5.28 -28.04 -0.75
C GLY A 70 -6.41 -27.31 -0.01
N LYS A 71 -6.34 -25.98 0.16
CA LYS A 71 -7.41 -25.19 0.80
C LYS A 71 -8.38 -24.66 -0.24
N LYS A 72 -9.69 -24.87 -0.01
CA LYS A 72 -10.76 -24.34 -0.84
C LYS A 72 -11.09 -22.91 -0.47
N ILE A 73 -11.19 -22.05 -1.47
CA ILE A 73 -11.50 -20.61 -1.37
C ILE A 73 -12.71 -20.36 -2.26
N ARG A 74 -13.80 -19.89 -1.68
CA ARG A 74 -15.03 -19.60 -2.44
C ARG A 74 -14.78 -18.47 -3.44
N LEU A 75 -15.16 -18.67 -4.70
CA LEU A 75 -15.18 -17.63 -5.74
C LEU A 75 -16.62 -17.13 -5.97
N THR A 76 -16.76 -15.83 -6.16
CA THR A 76 -18.00 -15.18 -6.57
C THR A 76 -17.71 -14.15 -7.68
N ALA A 77 -18.73 -13.83 -8.48
CA ALA A 77 -18.66 -12.84 -9.57
C ALA A 77 -19.79 -11.80 -9.41
N GLU A 78 -19.87 -11.21 -8.23
CA GLU A 78 -20.93 -10.26 -7.87
C GLU A 78 -20.45 -8.81 -8.06
N LYS A 79 -21.28 -8.01 -8.74
CA LYS A 79 -21.03 -6.58 -8.93
C LYS A 79 -21.41 -5.75 -7.71
N ASP A 80 -22.50 -6.15 -7.03
CA ASP A 80 -22.98 -5.49 -5.83
C ASP A 80 -22.43 -6.20 -4.58
N PRO A 81 -21.58 -5.54 -3.79
CA PRO A 81 -21.00 -6.15 -2.60
C PRO A 81 -22.03 -6.60 -1.56
N ALA A 82 -23.23 -6.06 -1.56
CA ALA A 82 -24.30 -6.47 -0.64
C ALA A 82 -24.73 -7.93 -0.83
N ASN A 83 -24.48 -8.53 -2.00
CA ASN A 83 -24.84 -9.91 -2.33
C ASN A 83 -23.73 -10.93 -2.05
N LEU A 84 -22.58 -10.50 -1.53
CA LEU A 84 -21.39 -11.35 -1.40
C LEU A 84 -21.47 -12.39 -0.28
N LYS A 85 -22.38 -12.21 0.69
CA LYS A 85 -22.62 -13.16 1.78
C LYS A 85 -21.33 -13.63 2.46
N TRP A 86 -20.54 -12.68 2.94
CA TRP A 86 -19.25 -12.93 3.58
C TRP A 86 -19.34 -13.84 4.80
N ASN A 87 -20.46 -13.73 5.56
CA ASN A 87 -20.76 -14.59 6.70
C ASN A 87 -20.87 -16.07 6.32
N GLU A 88 -21.44 -16.42 5.14
CA GLU A 88 -21.53 -17.81 4.69
C GLU A 88 -20.14 -18.40 4.37
N ALA A 89 -19.19 -17.57 3.94
CA ALA A 89 -17.80 -17.98 3.76
C ALA A 89 -16.99 -17.95 5.06
N GLY A 90 -17.54 -17.38 6.12
CA GLY A 90 -16.85 -17.16 7.38
C GLY A 90 -15.78 -16.07 7.33
N ALA A 91 -15.86 -15.12 6.37
CA ALA A 91 -14.95 -14.00 6.28
C ALA A 91 -15.32 -12.93 7.31
N ASP A 92 -14.45 -12.67 8.27
CA ASP A 92 -14.63 -11.63 9.29
C ASP A 92 -14.24 -10.25 8.79
N ILE A 93 -13.14 -10.16 8.01
CA ILE A 93 -12.58 -8.92 7.48
C ILE A 93 -12.57 -8.99 5.96
N VAL A 94 -13.01 -7.92 5.31
CA VAL A 94 -12.93 -7.80 3.85
C VAL A 94 -11.80 -6.84 3.47
N LEU A 95 -10.92 -7.30 2.58
CA LEU A 95 -9.96 -6.46 1.88
C LEU A 95 -10.63 -5.91 0.62
N GLU A 96 -10.95 -4.62 0.61
CA GLU A 96 -11.53 -3.96 -0.54
C GLU A 96 -10.42 -3.52 -1.50
N CYS A 97 -10.24 -4.28 -2.58
CA CYS A 97 -9.14 -4.14 -3.53
C CYS A 97 -9.60 -3.77 -4.96
N THR A 98 -10.87 -3.43 -5.14
CA THR A 98 -11.40 -3.05 -6.47
C THR A 98 -11.02 -1.63 -6.89
N GLY A 99 -10.79 -0.73 -5.92
CA GLY A 99 -10.59 0.69 -6.16
C GLY A 99 -11.87 1.47 -6.47
N PHE A 100 -13.05 0.84 -6.35
CA PHE A 100 -14.35 1.48 -6.59
C PHE A 100 -15.02 1.93 -5.30
N PHE A 101 -15.06 1.08 -4.28
CA PHE A 101 -15.72 1.31 -3.00
C PHE A 101 -14.71 1.93 -2.02
N LEU A 102 -14.60 3.27 -2.03
CA LEU A 102 -13.54 4.01 -1.32
C LEU A 102 -14.08 5.04 -0.33
N ASP A 103 -15.25 4.82 0.19
CA ASP A 103 -15.91 5.65 1.21
C ASP A 103 -16.75 4.77 2.14
N ASP A 104 -17.16 5.32 3.28
CA ASP A 104 -17.94 4.59 4.28
C ASP A 104 -19.26 4.08 3.68
N GLU A 105 -19.98 4.95 2.96
CA GLU A 105 -21.31 4.63 2.42
C GLU A 105 -21.25 3.41 1.49
N SER A 106 -20.32 3.39 0.55
CA SER A 106 -20.17 2.26 -0.40
C SER A 106 -19.68 0.99 0.28
N CYS A 107 -18.79 1.10 1.28
CA CYS A 107 -18.29 -0.04 2.04
C CYS A 107 -19.31 -0.65 3.00
N GLN A 108 -20.37 0.07 3.38
CA GLN A 108 -21.48 -0.50 4.17
C GLN A 108 -22.14 -1.70 3.48
N ALA A 109 -22.06 -1.83 2.16
CA ALA A 109 -22.55 -2.99 1.43
C ALA A 109 -21.85 -4.29 1.89
N HIS A 110 -20.55 -4.24 2.19
CA HIS A 110 -19.81 -5.40 2.73
C HIS A 110 -20.26 -5.76 4.15
N ILE A 111 -20.56 -4.76 4.98
CA ILE A 111 -21.09 -4.98 6.34
C ILE A 111 -22.47 -5.64 6.26
N LYS A 112 -23.34 -5.15 5.35
CA LYS A 112 -24.66 -5.77 5.09
C LYS A 112 -24.53 -7.22 4.58
N ALA A 113 -23.46 -7.52 3.82
CA ALA A 113 -23.16 -8.87 3.35
C ALA A 113 -22.53 -9.77 4.44
N GLY A 114 -22.40 -9.29 5.68
CA GLY A 114 -21.98 -10.05 6.83
C GLY A 114 -20.49 -9.96 7.21
N ALA A 115 -19.74 -9.05 6.61
CA ALA A 115 -18.39 -8.73 7.09
C ALA A 115 -18.47 -7.95 8.40
N ARG A 116 -17.54 -8.19 9.32
CA ARG A 116 -17.42 -7.43 10.57
C ARG A 116 -16.61 -6.15 10.37
N LYS A 117 -15.63 -6.19 9.47
CA LYS A 117 -14.74 -5.07 9.17
C LYS A 117 -14.38 -5.02 7.70
N VAL A 118 -14.10 -3.81 7.22
CA VAL A 118 -13.62 -3.56 5.85
C VAL A 118 -12.33 -2.74 5.91
N VAL A 119 -11.30 -3.22 5.21
CA VAL A 119 -10.04 -2.50 5.03
C VAL A 119 -9.89 -2.15 3.55
N MET A 120 -10.03 -0.86 3.23
CA MET A 120 -9.81 -0.36 1.87
C MET A 120 -8.32 -0.34 1.55
N SER A 121 -7.93 -0.90 0.41
CA SER A 121 -6.55 -0.92 -0.09
C SER A 121 -6.16 0.36 -0.87
N ALA A 122 -6.81 1.47 -0.57
CA ALA A 122 -6.59 2.76 -1.19
C ALA A 122 -7.00 3.88 -0.22
N PRO A 123 -6.57 5.14 -0.44
CA PRO A 123 -7.04 6.27 0.36
C PRO A 123 -8.57 6.42 0.27
N SER A 124 -9.20 6.73 1.39
CA SER A 124 -10.63 7.06 1.40
C SER A 124 -10.90 8.36 0.64
N LYS A 125 -12.09 8.44 0.03
CA LYS A 125 -12.59 9.64 -0.65
C LYS A 125 -13.37 10.57 0.28
N ASP A 126 -13.68 10.11 1.47
CA ASP A 126 -14.43 10.81 2.50
C ASP A 126 -13.61 10.95 3.80
N LYS A 127 -14.29 11.03 4.94
CA LYS A 127 -13.66 11.11 6.27
C LYS A 127 -13.37 9.76 6.92
N THR A 128 -13.53 8.65 6.20
CA THR A 128 -13.19 7.31 6.72
C THR A 128 -11.74 7.29 7.21
N PRO A 129 -11.50 6.84 8.45
CA PRO A 129 -10.18 6.90 9.04
C PRO A 129 -9.12 6.14 8.23
N MET A 130 -7.96 6.77 8.06
CA MET A 130 -6.80 6.18 7.38
C MET A 130 -5.70 5.83 8.38
N PHE A 131 -5.14 4.65 8.21
CA PHE A 131 -4.07 4.14 9.07
C PHE A 131 -2.87 3.67 8.27
N VAL A 132 -1.69 3.97 8.79
CA VAL A 132 -0.42 3.38 8.37
C VAL A 132 0.13 2.60 9.56
N TYR A 133 0.27 1.29 9.41
CA TYR A 133 0.86 0.47 10.47
C TYR A 133 2.29 0.95 10.77
N GLY A 134 2.67 0.95 12.04
CA GLY A 134 3.94 1.50 12.51
C GLY A 134 3.95 3.02 12.70
N VAL A 135 2.89 3.74 12.28
CA VAL A 135 2.80 5.21 12.40
C VAL A 135 1.65 5.62 13.31
N ASN A 136 0.40 5.38 12.91
CA ASN A 136 -0.78 5.78 13.67
C ASN A 136 -1.76 4.63 13.97
N HIS A 137 -1.40 3.38 13.69
CA HIS A 137 -2.27 2.21 13.91
C HIS A 137 -2.74 2.08 15.36
N SER A 138 -1.96 2.56 16.33
CA SER A 138 -2.31 2.57 17.76
C SER A 138 -3.50 3.48 18.10
N THR A 139 -3.89 4.38 17.21
CA THR A 139 -5.08 5.23 17.38
C THR A 139 -6.37 4.56 16.86
N TYR A 140 -6.27 3.34 16.35
CA TYR A 140 -7.45 2.56 15.97
C TYR A 140 -8.32 2.26 17.21
N ALA A 141 -9.59 2.60 17.11
CA ALA A 141 -10.55 2.51 18.22
C ALA A 141 -11.76 1.62 17.88
N GLY A 142 -11.57 0.61 17.00
CA GLY A 142 -12.62 -0.37 16.69
C GLY A 142 -13.52 -0.02 15.51
N GLN A 143 -13.16 0.96 14.67
CA GLN A 143 -13.94 1.32 13.48
C GLN A 143 -14.15 0.13 12.56
N ALA A 144 -15.38 -0.04 12.06
CA ALA A 144 -15.72 -1.16 11.18
C ALA A 144 -15.20 -1.00 9.76
N ILE A 145 -15.09 0.25 9.28
CA ILE A 145 -14.60 0.57 7.93
C ILE A 145 -13.41 1.51 8.07
N VAL A 146 -12.29 1.14 7.49
CA VAL A 146 -11.02 1.85 7.57
C VAL A 146 -10.26 1.79 6.25
N SER A 147 -9.32 2.70 6.04
CA SER A 147 -8.43 2.72 4.89
C SER A 147 -6.99 2.45 5.33
N ALA A 148 -6.27 1.62 4.56
CA ALA A 148 -4.82 1.42 4.70
C ALA A 148 -4.00 2.48 3.95
N ALA A 149 -4.61 3.60 3.55
CA ALA A 149 -4.00 4.69 2.79
C ALA A 149 -3.42 4.23 1.42
N SER A 150 -2.53 5.02 0.80
CA SER A 150 -1.84 4.66 -0.44
C SER A 150 -0.46 4.06 -0.18
N CYS A 151 0.11 3.39 -1.19
CA CYS A 151 1.48 2.90 -1.14
C CYS A 151 2.50 4.04 -0.88
N THR A 152 2.33 5.17 -1.53
CA THR A 152 3.19 6.36 -1.34
C THR A 152 3.04 6.94 0.06
N THR A 153 1.81 7.00 0.62
CA THR A 153 1.58 7.44 2.01
C THR A 153 2.26 6.48 3.00
N ASN A 154 2.20 5.18 2.74
CA ASN A 154 2.86 4.16 3.57
C ASN A 154 4.38 4.26 3.54
N CYS A 155 4.98 4.73 2.44
CA CYS A 155 6.41 5.02 2.37
C CYS A 155 6.76 6.35 3.06
N LEU A 156 6.01 7.41 2.78
CA LEU A 156 6.32 8.76 3.24
C LEU A 156 6.12 8.93 4.75
N ALA A 157 5.04 8.37 5.31
CA ALA A 157 4.64 8.62 6.69
C ALA A 157 5.68 8.17 7.74
N PRO A 158 6.32 6.98 7.65
CA PRO A 158 7.35 6.58 8.60
C PRO A 158 8.56 7.52 8.60
N VAL A 159 9.04 7.93 7.41
CA VAL A 159 10.17 8.85 7.27
C VAL A 159 9.81 10.24 7.81
N ALA A 160 8.63 10.75 7.44
CA ALA A 160 8.15 12.04 7.93
C ALA A 160 7.96 12.04 9.47
N LYS A 161 7.49 10.91 10.04
CA LYS A 161 7.35 10.75 11.49
C LYS A 161 8.70 10.87 12.19
N VAL A 162 9.71 10.13 11.74
CA VAL A 162 11.05 10.18 12.38
C VAL A 162 11.65 11.58 12.28
N LEU A 163 11.54 12.26 11.15
CA LEU A 163 12.02 13.64 10.99
C LEU A 163 11.27 14.61 11.92
N ASN A 164 9.94 14.49 11.96
CA ASN A 164 9.10 15.38 12.75
C ASN A 164 9.30 15.18 14.25
N ASP A 165 9.39 13.94 14.71
CA ASP A 165 9.57 13.61 16.14
C ASP A 165 10.91 14.12 16.68
N ASN A 166 11.97 14.15 15.88
CA ASN A 166 13.30 14.56 16.31
C ASN A 166 13.58 16.06 16.13
N TRP A 167 13.21 16.60 14.95
CA TRP A 167 13.59 17.97 14.58
C TRP A 167 12.41 18.89 14.29
N GLY A 168 11.21 18.32 14.11
CA GLY A 168 10.03 19.05 13.67
C GLY A 168 10.11 19.46 12.20
N ILE A 169 9.10 19.14 11.42
CA ILE A 169 8.98 19.60 10.03
C ILE A 169 8.24 20.92 10.02
N LYS A 170 8.86 21.95 9.46
CA LYS A 170 8.25 23.25 9.21
C LYS A 170 7.38 23.21 7.95
N ARG A 171 7.94 22.72 6.84
CA ARG A 171 7.28 22.51 5.55
C ARG A 171 8.10 21.58 4.66
N GLY A 172 7.46 21.02 3.63
CA GLY A 172 8.19 20.18 2.67
C GLY A 172 7.44 19.92 1.38
N LEU A 173 8.22 19.56 0.36
CA LEU A 173 7.73 19.10 -0.92
C LEU A 173 8.18 17.67 -1.17
N MET A 174 7.24 16.82 -1.57
CA MET A 174 7.50 15.44 -1.91
C MET A 174 7.34 15.23 -3.42
N THR A 175 8.29 14.56 -4.01
CA THR A 175 8.15 13.97 -5.34
C THR A 175 8.24 12.47 -5.22
N THR A 176 7.28 11.74 -5.78
CA THR A 176 7.47 10.31 -5.98
C THR A 176 7.78 10.02 -7.45
N VAL A 177 8.92 9.35 -7.70
CA VAL A 177 9.17 8.72 -8.99
C VAL A 177 8.58 7.32 -8.90
N HIS A 178 7.44 7.13 -9.57
CA HIS A 178 6.55 6.01 -9.32
C HIS A 178 6.48 5.07 -10.52
N ALA A 179 6.59 3.78 -10.24
CA ALA A 179 6.42 2.73 -11.24
C ALA A 179 5.06 2.81 -11.93
N ALA A 180 4.98 2.26 -13.13
CA ALA A 180 3.73 2.13 -13.88
C ALA A 180 2.71 1.28 -13.09
N THR A 181 1.45 1.67 -13.14
CA THR A 181 0.34 0.90 -12.57
C THR A 181 -0.71 0.61 -13.63
N ALA A 182 -1.70 -0.22 -13.32
CA ALA A 182 -2.77 -0.58 -14.26
C ALA A 182 -3.57 0.62 -14.81
N THR A 183 -3.44 1.80 -14.22
CA THR A 183 -4.10 3.02 -14.71
C THR A 183 -3.35 3.73 -15.83
N GLN A 184 -2.05 3.45 -16.01
CA GLN A 184 -1.26 3.99 -17.10
C GLN A 184 -1.63 3.31 -18.41
N LYS A 185 -1.59 4.08 -19.51
CA LYS A 185 -1.81 3.56 -20.87
C LYS A 185 -0.53 2.94 -21.43
N THR A 186 -0.66 1.83 -22.12
CA THR A 186 0.48 1.23 -22.84
C THR A 186 0.84 2.09 -24.06
N VAL A 187 -0.15 2.58 -24.78
CA VAL A 187 -0.05 3.50 -25.92
C VAL A 187 -0.96 4.71 -25.69
N ASP A 188 -0.76 5.79 -26.45
CA ASP A 188 -1.59 6.99 -26.36
C ASP A 188 -3.09 6.65 -26.50
N GLY A 189 -3.91 7.12 -25.58
CA GLY A 189 -5.33 6.89 -25.57
C GLY A 189 -6.10 7.98 -24.80
N PRO A 190 -7.42 8.05 -24.95
CA PRO A 190 -8.21 9.11 -24.36
C PRO A 190 -8.15 9.07 -22.82
N SER A 191 -8.01 10.24 -22.21
CA SER A 191 -8.14 10.46 -20.77
C SER A 191 -8.93 11.75 -20.54
N LYS A 192 -10.09 11.64 -19.87
CA LYS A 192 -11.00 12.77 -19.65
C LYS A 192 -10.54 13.72 -18.56
N LYS A 193 -9.91 13.18 -17.51
CA LYS A 193 -9.56 13.96 -16.28
C LYS A 193 -8.12 14.47 -16.31
N ASP A 194 -7.20 13.70 -16.80
CA ASP A 194 -5.77 13.99 -16.86
C ASP A 194 -5.24 13.64 -18.25
N TRP A 195 -5.01 14.63 -19.07
CA TRP A 195 -4.55 14.41 -20.45
C TRP A 195 -3.17 13.75 -20.50
N ARG A 196 -2.28 14.08 -19.54
CA ARG A 196 -0.97 13.42 -19.42
C ARG A 196 -1.09 11.95 -19.09
N GLY A 197 -2.07 11.56 -18.25
CA GLY A 197 -2.37 10.17 -17.95
C GLY A 197 -2.93 9.36 -19.14
N GLY A 198 -3.27 10.01 -20.25
CA GLY A 198 -3.63 9.37 -21.53
C GLY A 198 -2.42 8.99 -22.39
N ARG A 199 -1.21 9.43 -22.06
CA ARG A 199 0.01 9.14 -22.83
C ARG A 199 0.57 7.76 -22.48
N GLY A 200 1.19 7.13 -23.47
CA GLY A 200 1.83 5.83 -23.31
C GLY A 200 3.01 5.86 -22.33
N ILE A 201 3.03 4.93 -21.38
CA ILE A 201 4.02 4.92 -20.30
C ILE A 201 5.42 4.47 -20.77
N LEU A 202 5.49 3.63 -21.81
CA LEU A 202 6.75 2.99 -22.21
C LEU A 202 7.83 3.97 -22.66
N GLU A 203 7.44 5.11 -23.25
CA GLU A 203 8.35 6.10 -23.82
C GLU A 203 8.40 7.43 -23.03
N ASN A 204 7.67 7.51 -21.90
CA ASN A 204 7.45 8.80 -21.26
C ASN A 204 7.77 8.82 -19.76
N ILE A 205 8.21 9.98 -19.30
CA ILE A 205 8.14 10.41 -17.90
C ILE A 205 6.88 11.28 -17.78
N ILE A 206 5.88 10.83 -17.03
CA ILE A 206 4.55 11.44 -16.98
C ILE A 206 4.33 12.15 -15.64
N PRO A 207 4.32 13.48 -15.57
CA PRO A 207 3.92 14.23 -14.37
C PRO A 207 2.45 13.94 -14.04
N SER A 208 2.16 13.64 -12.78
CA SER A 208 0.82 13.32 -12.30
C SER A 208 0.58 13.92 -10.92
N SER A 209 -0.64 14.32 -10.62
CA SER A 209 -1.01 14.74 -9.27
C SER A 209 -1.05 13.54 -8.32
N THR A 210 -0.75 13.78 -7.04
CA THR A 210 -0.92 12.80 -5.98
C THR A 210 -1.46 13.44 -4.71
N GLY A 211 -2.39 12.75 -4.05
CA GLY A 211 -2.87 13.14 -2.73
C GLY A 211 -2.02 12.58 -1.57
N ALA A 212 -0.98 11.80 -1.86
CA ALA A 212 -0.25 11.03 -0.85
C ALA A 212 0.42 11.93 0.22
N ALA A 213 1.02 13.05 -0.18
CA ALA A 213 1.64 13.97 0.78
C ALA A 213 0.61 14.67 1.68
N LYS A 214 -0.57 15.01 1.14
CA LYS A 214 -1.69 15.55 1.94
C LYS A 214 -2.26 14.49 2.87
N ALA A 215 -2.33 13.23 2.44
CA ALA A 215 -2.79 12.12 3.26
C ALA A 215 -1.89 11.85 4.47
N VAL A 216 -0.61 12.20 4.41
CA VAL A 216 0.27 12.17 5.59
C VAL A 216 -0.25 13.08 6.70
N GLY A 217 -0.81 14.25 6.36
CA GLY A 217 -1.44 15.15 7.34
C GLY A 217 -2.73 14.59 7.99
N VAL A 218 -3.34 13.56 7.38
CA VAL A 218 -4.45 12.81 8.01
C VAL A 218 -3.92 11.76 8.97
N VAL A 219 -2.83 11.08 8.60
CA VAL A 219 -2.17 10.03 9.39
C VAL A 219 -1.36 10.62 10.55
N LEU A 220 -0.72 11.77 10.32
CA LEU A 220 0.06 12.55 11.30
C LEU A 220 -0.51 13.98 11.33
N PRO A 221 -1.52 14.24 12.17
CA PRO A 221 -2.24 15.53 12.19
C PRO A 221 -1.35 16.76 12.40
N GLU A 222 -0.23 16.62 13.11
CA GLU A 222 0.77 17.68 13.31
C GLU A 222 1.48 18.13 12.02
N LEU A 223 1.39 17.32 10.95
CA LEU A 223 1.91 17.63 9.61
C LEU A 223 0.83 18.14 8.65
N ASN A 224 -0.40 18.32 9.12
CA ASN A 224 -1.47 18.83 8.28
C ASN A 224 -1.14 20.22 7.71
N GLY A 225 -1.24 20.37 6.38
CA GLY A 225 -0.91 21.61 5.68
C GLY A 225 0.58 21.91 5.49
N LYS A 226 1.49 21.08 6.06
CA LYS A 226 2.94 21.28 5.96
C LYS A 226 3.58 20.58 4.76
N LEU A 227 2.93 19.52 4.25
CA LEU A 227 3.44 18.71 3.14
C LEU A 227 2.50 18.75 1.95
N THR A 228 3.07 18.88 0.75
CA THR A 228 2.37 18.64 -0.51
C THR A 228 3.35 17.99 -1.50
N GLY A 229 2.86 17.53 -2.66
CA GLY A 229 3.75 16.87 -3.60
C GLY A 229 3.09 16.47 -4.90
N MET A 230 3.90 15.84 -5.75
CA MET A 230 3.51 15.33 -7.06
C MET A 230 4.17 13.98 -7.35
N ALA A 231 3.79 13.36 -8.45
CA ALA A 231 4.37 12.12 -8.93
C ALA A 231 4.94 12.29 -10.35
N PHE A 232 6.03 11.61 -10.65
CA PHE A 232 6.41 11.26 -12.01
C PHE A 232 6.19 9.76 -12.22
N ARG A 233 5.36 9.39 -13.19
CA ARG A 233 5.21 8.00 -13.64
C ARG A 233 6.29 7.70 -14.65
N VAL A 234 6.99 6.57 -14.43
CA VAL A 234 8.13 6.14 -15.24
C VAL A 234 7.93 4.71 -15.75
N PRO A 235 8.61 4.30 -16.84
CA PRO A 235 8.46 2.96 -17.45
C PRO A 235 9.21 1.88 -16.67
N THR A 236 8.98 1.80 -15.36
CA THR A 236 9.42 0.71 -14.48
C THR A 236 8.21 -0.11 -14.06
N SER A 237 8.37 -1.42 -13.95
CA SER A 237 7.25 -2.33 -13.67
C SER A 237 6.82 -2.33 -12.21
N ASP A 238 7.74 -2.04 -11.30
CA ASP A 238 7.53 -2.06 -9.86
C ASP A 238 8.70 -1.35 -9.15
N VAL A 239 8.51 -1.08 -7.87
CA VAL A 239 9.37 -0.29 -6.98
C VAL A 239 9.44 1.18 -7.37
N SER A 240 8.99 1.98 -6.45
CA SER A 240 8.92 3.43 -6.54
C SER A 240 9.83 4.07 -5.49
N VAL A 241 10.09 5.36 -5.62
CA VAL A 241 10.90 6.11 -4.67
C VAL A 241 10.20 7.42 -4.25
N VAL A 242 10.28 7.73 -2.98
CA VAL A 242 9.91 9.04 -2.40
C VAL A 242 11.18 9.87 -2.29
N ASP A 243 11.16 11.06 -2.89
CA ASP A 243 12.09 12.16 -2.69
C ASP A 243 11.36 13.21 -1.84
N LEU A 244 11.76 13.36 -0.58
CA LEU A 244 11.18 14.32 0.35
C LEU A 244 12.20 15.41 0.69
N THR A 245 11.93 16.62 0.25
CA THR A 245 12.69 17.82 0.64
C THR A 245 11.93 18.58 1.71
N VAL A 246 12.56 18.81 2.88
CA VAL A 246 11.94 19.47 4.02
C VAL A 246 12.80 20.59 4.59
N GLU A 247 12.13 21.60 5.14
CA GLU A 247 12.69 22.59 6.06
C GLU A 247 12.35 22.13 7.48
N LEU A 248 13.38 21.91 8.31
CA LEU A 248 13.25 21.49 9.70
C LEU A 248 13.14 22.70 10.63
N ASN A 249 12.53 22.51 11.82
CA ASN A 249 12.47 23.56 12.86
C ASN A 249 13.77 23.65 13.66
N LYS A 250 14.53 22.54 13.76
CA LYS A 250 15.80 22.45 14.46
C LYS A 250 16.88 21.99 13.50
N GLU A 251 18.10 22.48 13.70
CA GLU A 251 19.26 22.02 12.93
C GLU A 251 19.55 20.53 13.16
N ALA A 252 19.91 19.84 12.09
CA ALA A 252 20.34 18.46 12.07
C ALA A 252 21.53 18.28 11.14
N LYS A 253 22.52 17.51 11.55
CA LYS A 253 23.50 16.98 10.60
C LYS A 253 22.88 15.81 9.86
N TYR A 254 23.18 15.65 8.57
CA TYR A 254 22.62 14.53 7.79
C TYR A 254 22.95 13.16 8.43
N ALA A 255 24.15 13.02 9.02
CA ALA A 255 24.54 11.81 9.74
C ALA A 255 23.63 11.51 10.96
N ASP A 256 23.12 12.54 11.65
CA ASP A 256 22.21 12.36 12.79
C ASP A 256 20.83 11.89 12.29
N ILE A 257 20.39 12.38 11.10
CA ILE A 257 19.18 11.91 10.43
C ILE A 257 19.31 10.43 10.07
N CYS A 258 20.42 10.03 9.46
CA CYS A 258 20.70 8.64 9.13
C CYS A 258 20.72 7.75 10.40
N ALA A 259 21.33 8.22 11.47
CA ALA A 259 21.37 7.49 12.75
C ALA A 259 19.98 7.32 13.37
N ALA A 260 19.15 8.36 13.34
CA ALA A 260 17.76 8.29 13.82
C ALA A 260 16.89 7.33 12.98
N MET A 261 17.03 7.37 11.64
CA MET A 261 16.34 6.44 10.76
C MET A 261 16.78 4.99 10.99
N LYS A 262 18.08 4.76 11.15
CA LYS A 262 18.64 3.43 11.48
C LYS A 262 18.10 2.92 12.83
N ALA A 263 18.08 3.76 13.85
CA ALA A 263 17.52 3.40 15.15
C ALA A 263 16.02 3.09 15.08
N ALA A 264 15.23 3.89 14.35
CA ALA A 264 13.81 3.65 14.14
C ALA A 264 13.53 2.36 13.37
N SER A 265 14.40 1.99 12.42
CA SER A 265 14.26 0.74 11.67
C SER A 265 14.57 -0.52 12.49
N GLN A 266 15.04 -0.39 13.72
CA GLN A 266 15.47 -1.50 14.57
C GLN A 266 14.58 -1.73 15.81
N SER A 267 13.62 -0.83 16.09
CA SER A 267 12.84 -0.92 17.32
C SER A 267 11.40 -0.44 17.17
N GLY A 268 10.53 -1.00 18.01
CA GLY A 268 9.10 -0.67 18.05
C GLY A 268 8.33 -1.14 16.79
N ASP A 269 7.07 -0.75 16.70
CA ASP A 269 6.22 -1.16 15.57
C ASP A 269 6.64 -0.52 14.24
N ILE A 270 7.28 0.65 14.29
CA ILE A 270 7.79 1.32 13.10
C ILE A 270 8.88 0.48 12.40
N SER A 271 9.64 -0.34 13.13
CA SER A 271 10.68 -1.20 12.56
C SER A 271 10.14 -2.32 11.67
N LYS A 272 8.84 -2.62 11.75
CA LYS A 272 8.17 -3.57 10.84
C LYS A 272 7.80 -2.93 9.50
N THR A 273 7.83 -1.60 9.45
CA THR A 273 7.39 -0.77 8.32
C THR A 273 8.54 -0.05 7.64
N LEU A 274 9.48 0.47 8.45
CA LEU A 274 10.65 1.21 8.02
C LEU A 274 11.88 0.32 8.01
N GLY A 275 12.44 0.09 6.80
CA GLY A 275 13.77 -0.47 6.59
C GLY A 275 14.83 0.63 6.44
N TYR A 276 16.09 0.24 6.37
CA TYR A 276 17.24 1.12 6.22
C TYR A 276 18.27 0.47 5.31
N THR A 277 18.88 1.26 4.45
CA THR A 277 20.05 0.84 3.65
C THR A 277 21.11 1.93 3.65
N ASP A 278 22.38 1.51 3.67
CA ASP A 278 23.57 2.32 3.42
C ASP A 278 24.40 1.73 2.27
N GLU A 279 23.76 0.92 1.41
CA GLU A 279 24.35 0.32 0.23
C GLU A 279 23.97 1.12 -1.03
N LYS A 280 24.77 0.98 -2.08
CA LYS A 280 24.52 1.60 -3.40
C LYS A 280 23.54 0.78 -4.20
N VAL A 281 22.26 0.98 -3.96
CA VAL A 281 21.13 0.20 -4.49
C VAL A 281 20.32 0.96 -5.54
N VAL A 282 19.53 0.22 -6.29
CA VAL A 282 18.55 0.74 -7.26
C VAL A 282 17.20 0.06 -7.04
N SER A 283 16.17 0.54 -7.72
CA SER A 283 14.77 0.12 -7.49
C SER A 283 14.56 -1.40 -7.55
N THR A 284 15.23 -2.12 -8.47
CA THR A 284 15.03 -3.56 -8.65
C THR A 284 15.50 -4.41 -7.48
N ASP A 285 16.41 -3.88 -6.65
CA ASP A 285 16.92 -4.57 -5.47
C ASP A 285 15.87 -4.73 -4.36
N PHE A 286 14.80 -3.93 -4.44
CA PHE A 286 13.71 -3.95 -3.47
C PHE A 286 12.44 -4.65 -3.96
N ARG A 287 12.47 -5.28 -5.13
CA ARG A 287 11.32 -6.01 -5.65
C ARG A 287 10.98 -7.20 -4.75
N GLY A 288 9.74 -7.26 -4.29
CA GLY A 288 9.27 -8.27 -3.33
C GLY A 288 9.73 -8.02 -1.88
N ASN A 289 10.26 -6.85 -1.57
CA ASN A 289 10.62 -6.45 -0.21
C ASN A 289 9.35 -6.12 0.60
N GLY A 290 9.22 -6.68 1.81
CA GLY A 290 8.03 -6.52 2.65
C GLY A 290 7.97 -5.24 3.48
N TYR A 291 9.01 -4.39 3.47
CA TYR A 291 8.95 -3.05 4.07
C TYR A 291 8.16 -2.10 3.15
N SER A 292 7.30 -1.26 3.72
CA SER A 292 6.59 -0.25 2.94
C SER A 292 7.38 1.04 2.77
N SER A 293 8.51 1.19 3.46
CA SER A 293 9.43 2.32 3.38
C SER A 293 10.83 1.83 3.69
N ILE A 294 11.80 2.11 2.83
CA ILE A 294 13.21 1.75 3.05
C ILE A 294 14.02 3.01 2.87
N PHE A 295 14.47 3.59 3.99
CA PHE A 295 15.28 4.80 3.97
C PHE A 295 16.66 4.51 3.36
N ASP A 296 17.07 5.34 2.41
CA ASP A 296 18.35 5.26 1.73
C ASP A 296 19.28 6.36 2.27
N ALA A 297 20.26 5.95 3.05
CA ALA A 297 21.21 6.86 3.68
C ALA A 297 22.20 7.49 2.70
N GLU A 298 22.50 6.79 1.58
CA GLU A 298 23.48 7.25 0.59
C GLU A 298 22.85 8.19 -0.47
N ALA A 299 21.51 8.18 -0.63
CA ALA A 299 20.83 8.94 -1.67
C ALA A 299 20.36 10.34 -1.22
N GLY A 300 20.37 10.63 0.08
CA GLY A 300 19.92 11.93 0.61
C GLY A 300 21.04 12.96 0.65
N ILE A 301 20.67 14.23 0.84
CA ILE A 301 21.59 15.36 0.94
C ILE A 301 21.06 16.42 1.91
N ALA A 302 21.93 17.19 2.52
CA ALA A 302 21.60 18.42 3.25
C ALA A 302 22.27 19.62 2.56
N LEU A 303 21.49 20.68 2.35
CA LEU A 303 22.04 21.94 1.86
C LEU A 303 22.63 22.75 3.02
N ASP A 304 21.95 22.73 4.15
CA ASP A 304 22.38 23.31 5.42
C ASP A 304 21.80 22.50 6.59
N GLY A 305 21.93 22.97 7.82
CA GLY A 305 21.43 22.28 9.00
C GLY A 305 19.91 22.15 9.08
N THR A 306 19.14 22.89 8.29
CA THR A 306 17.67 22.89 8.35
C THR A 306 16.99 22.48 7.05
N PHE A 307 17.70 22.49 5.91
CA PHE A 307 17.11 22.19 4.60
C PHE A 307 17.72 20.89 4.05
N VAL A 308 16.94 19.83 4.11
CA VAL A 308 17.40 18.48 3.81
C VAL A 308 16.50 17.78 2.81
N LYS A 309 17.10 16.90 2.02
CA LYS A 309 16.43 15.94 1.16
C LYS A 309 16.71 14.53 1.65
N VAL A 310 15.67 13.75 1.82
CA VAL A 310 15.75 12.33 2.17
C VAL A 310 15.06 11.49 1.11
N VAL A 311 15.55 10.27 0.92
CA VAL A 311 15.08 9.33 -0.10
C VAL A 311 14.63 8.04 0.59
N ALA A 312 13.50 7.49 0.16
CA ALA A 312 13.02 6.20 0.60
C ALA A 312 12.42 5.39 -0.55
N TRP A 313 12.82 4.13 -0.64
CA TRP A 313 12.32 3.15 -1.61
C TRP A 313 11.08 2.43 -1.08
N TYR A 314 10.22 1.97 -1.96
CA TYR A 314 9.11 1.10 -1.61
C TYR A 314 8.66 0.24 -2.79
N ASP A 315 8.47 -1.04 -2.53
CA ASP A 315 7.71 -1.89 -3.43
C ASP A 315 6.24 -1.47 -3.30
N ASN A 316 5.73 -0.79 -4.33
CA ASN A 316 4.39 -0.20 -4.31
C ASN A 316 3.27 -1.24 -4.39
N GLU A 317 3.58 -2.49 -4.65
CA GLU A 317 2.67 -3.62 -4.66
C GLU A 317 2.86 -4.49 -3.40
N TYR A 318 4.01 -5.15 -3.26
CA TYR A 318 4.26 -6.12 -2.19
C TYR A 318 4.49 -5.47 -0.83
N GLY A 319 5.38 -4.48 -0.74
CA GLY A 319 5.69 -3.78 0.52
C GLY A 319 4.49 -3.06 1.11
N TYR A 320 3.74 -2.37 0.25
CA TYR A 320 2.46 -1.77 0.62
C TYR A 320 1.47 -2.81 1.15
N THR A 321 1.30 -3.91 0.42
CA THR A 321 0.38 -4.99 0.79
C THR A 321 0.76 -5.62 2.12
N CYS A 322 2.04 -5.88 2.36
CA CYS A 322 2.52 -6.38 3.66
C CYS A 322 2.16 -5.43 4.80
N ASN A 323 2.27 -4.10 4.60
CA ASN A 323 1.91 -3.15 5.66
C ASN A 323 0.40 -3.08 5.91
N MET A 324 -0.41 -3.18 4.85
CA MET A 324 -1.86 -3.33 4.97
C MET A 324 -2.22 -4.61 5.76
N LEU A 325 -1.55 -5.74 5.50
CA LEU A 325 -1.81 -6.99 6.22
C LEU A 325 -1.38 -6.93 7.69
N ARG A 326 -0.29 -6.25 8.03
CA ARG A 326 0.05 -5.96 9.44
C ARG A 326 -1.04 -5.14 10.13
N PHE A 327 -1.64 -4.21 9.41
CA PHE A 327 -2.78 -3.46 9.92
C PHE A 327 -4.02 -4.35 10.08
N VAL A 328 -4.27 -5.28 9.16
CA VAL A 328 -5.33 -6.30 9.30
C VAL A 328 -5.13 -7.15 10.56
N GLU A 329 -3.91 -7.60 10.84
CA GLU A 329 -3.61 -8.32 12.09
C GLU A 329 -3.86 -7.47 13.33
N HIS A 330 -3.64 -6.15 13.24
CA HIS A 330 -3.90 -5.23 14.34
C HIS A 330 -5.40 -5.04 14.58
N VAL A 331 -6.20 -4.80 13.54
CA VAL A 331 -7.64 -4.55 13.66
C VAL A 331 -8.44 -5.83 14.00
N ALA A 332 -7.86 -7.00 13.82
CA ALA A 332 -8.48 -8.28 14.16
C ALA A 332 -8.43 -8.60 15.66
N LYS A 333 -7.60 -7.93 16.41
CA LYS A 333 -7.49 -8.07 17.88
C LYS A 333 -8.66 -7.39 18.59
#